data_a7d964eac94637b843847ac8eb76255a
#
_entry.id   a7d964eac94637b843847ac8eb76255a
#
_cell.length_a   1.000
_cell.length_b   1.000
_cell.length_c   1.000
_cell.angle_alpha   90.00
_cell.angle_beta   90.00
_cell.angle_gamma   90.00
#
_symmetry.space_group_name_H-M   'P 1'
#
loop_
_entity.id
_entity.type
_entity.pdbx_description
1 polymer ?
#
loop_
_entity_poly.entity_id
_entity_poly.type
_entity_poly.pdbx_seq_one_letter_code
_entity_poly.pdbx_strand_id
1 'polypeptide(L)'
;MAHKAIDGLAWRDSLMRIIEDLRGEKPIAIIGLGNTLRRDDGVGVYVASRLKNLLGGVRWVEVIVAEDRVDYAAKELEKVNPCLIIVIDAMEFHGTPGEIRVVRLEDVEEPYAYTHRIPMKTIFTLMGIEAPTYVIGIQVASRDFGEGLSREVKVAGDEVIEFLTKILRGG
;
A
#
# COMPACT_ATOMS: atom_id res chain seq x y z
N MET A 1 15.28 3.40 -13.72
CA MET A 1 14.26 2.88 -14.65
C MET A 1 12.89 3.06 -14.02
N ALA A 2 11.91 3.50 -14.78
CA ALA A 2 10.59 3.74 -14.21
C ALA A 2 9.95 2.40 -13.83
N HIS A 3 9.43 2.28 -12.61
CA HIS A 3 8.59 1.16 -12.22
C HIS A 3 7.44 1.05 -13.23
N LYS A 4 7.38 -0.07 -13.93
CA LYS A 4 6.40 -0.26 -14.98
C LYS A 4 5.02 -0.38 -14.33
N ALA A 5 4.18 0.62 -14.53
CA ALA A 5 2.77 0.51 -14.14
C ALA A 5 2.18 -0.71 -14.86
N ILE A 6 1.33 -1.47 -14.18
CA ILE A 6 0.73 -2.66 -14.75
C ILE A 6 -0.09 -2.24 -15.98
N ASP A 7 0.30 -2.76 -17.14
CA ASP A 7 -0.42 -2.70 -18.43
C ASP A 7 -0.81 -1.31 -18.97
N GLY A 8 -0.16 -0.22 -18.55
CA GLY A 8 -0.47 1.14 -19.03
C GLY A 8 -1.88 1.64 -18.71
N LEU A 9 -2.61 0.93 -17.85
CA LEU A 9 -3.93 1.31 -17.37
C LEU A 9 -3.84 2.36 -16.27
N ALA A 10 -4.90 3.15 -16.10
CA ALA A 10 -5.06 3.97 -14.92
C ALA A 10 -4.99 3.07 -13.65
N TRP A 11 -4.40 3.58 -12.58
CA TRP A 11 -4.18 2.81 -11.35
C TRP A 11 -5.47 2.17 -10.79
N ARG A 12 -6.62 2.84 -10.96
CA ARG A 12 -7.94 2.33 -10.53
C ARG A 12 -8.34 1.08 -11.28
N ASP A 13 -8.19 1.10 -12.59
CA ASP A 13 -8.57 -0.05 -13.45
C ASP A 13 -7.65 -1.24 -13.19
N SER A 14 -6.35 -0.97 -13.00
CA SER A 14 -5.37 -2.00 -12.62
C SER A 14 -5.74 -2.65 -11.30
N LEU A 15 -6.02 -1.84 -10.27
CA LEU A 15 -6.34 -2.34 -8.94
C LEU A 15 -7.69 -3.08 -8.91
N MET A 16 -8.69 -2.60 -9.64
CA MET A 16 -9.98 -3.27 -9.75
C MET A 16 -9.82 -4.67 -10.33
N ARG A 17 -9.10 -4.81 -11.45
CA ARG A 17 -8.82 -6.13 -12.06
C ARG A 17 -8.07 -7.06 -11.12
N ILE A 18 -7.04 -6.57 -10.43
CA ILE A 18 -6.28 -7.36 -9.45
C ILE A 18 -7.20 -7.90 -8.36
N ILE A 19 -8.08 -7.06 -7.82
CA ILE A 19 -9.02 -7.46 -6.77
C ILE A 19 -10.04 -8.47 -7.31
N GLU A 20 -10.59 -8.24 -8.48
CA GLU A 20 -11.56 -9.16 -9.12
C GLU A 20 -10.93 -10.53 -9.41
N ASP A 21 -9.71 -10.55 -9.95
CA ASP A 21 -9.01 -11.78 -10.34
C ASP A 21 -8.51 -12.61 -9.15
N LEU A 22 -8.13 -11.95 -8.06
CA LEU A 22 -7.49 -12.60 -6.90
C LEU A 22 -8.42 -12.76 -5.70
N ARG A 23 -9.61 -12.16 -5.73
CA ARG A 23 -10.60 -12.30 -4.67
C ARG A 23 -11.05 -13.74 -4.55
N GLY A 24 -10.88 -14.30 -3.36
CA GLY A 24 -11.22 -15.68 -3.04
C GLY A 24 -11.98 -15.81 -1.72
N GLU A 25 -11.95 -16.99 -1.13
CA GLU A 25 -12.56 -17.25 0.19
C GLU A 25 -11.78 -16.63 1.34
N LYS A 26 -10.48 -16.38 1.14
CA LYS A 26 -9.61 -15.76 2.14
C LYS A 26 -9.71 -14.23 2.07
N PRO A 27 -9.42 -13.52 3.17
CA PRO A 27 -9.48 -12.08 3.18
C PRO A 27 -8.40 -11.42 2.32
N ILE A 28 -8.64 -10.17 1.94
CA ILE A 28 -7.65 -9.24 1.40
C ILE A 28 -7.02 -8.51 2.58
N ALA A 29 -5.68 -8.47 2.64
CA ALA A 29 -4.96 -7.66 3.61
C ALA A 29 -4.52 -6.33 2.98
N ILE A 30 -4.76 -5.23 3.68
CA ILE A 30 -4.28 -3.90 3.32
C ILE A 30 -3.28 -3.46 4.37
N ILE A 31 -2.08 -3.06 3.96
CA ILE A 31 -1.00 -2.64 4.85
C ILE A 31 -0.64 -1.20 4.56
N GLY A 32 -0.66 -0.36 5.59
CA GLY A 32 -0.10 1.00 5.51
C GLY A 32 1.27 1.08 6.13
N LEU A 33 2.24 1.48 5.32
CA LEU A 33 3.63 1.71 5.73
C LEU A 33 3.98 3.19 5.72
N GLY A 34 4.99 3.55 6.47
CA GLY A 34 5.61 4.86 6.46
C GLY A 34 5.86 5.46 7.84
N ASN A 35 6.46 6.64 7.85
CA ASN A 35 6.81 7.38 9.07
C ASN A 35 6.11 8.74 9.07
N THR A 36 5.15 8.93 9.98
CA THR A 36 4.36 10.17 10.10
C THR A 36 5.16 11.39 10.56
N LEU A 37 6.37 11.20 11.08
CA LEU A 37 7.30 12.28 11.44
C LEU A 37 8.17 12.73 10.25
N ARG A 38 7.96 12.18 9.07
CA ARG A 38 8.70 12.48 7.84
C ARG A 38 7.76 12.88 6.70
N ARG A 39 6.86 13.83 6.97
CA ARG A 39 5.92 14.41 6.00
C ARG A 39 5.24 13.34 5.13
N ASP A 40 5.44 13.37 3.83
CA ASP A 40 4.75 12.50 2.85
C ASP A 40 5.07 11.01 3.02
N ASP A 41 6.15 10.68 3.71
CA ASP A 41 6.47 9.30 4.08
C ASP A 41 5.36 8.66 4.95
N GLY A 42 4.55 9.47 5.61
CA GLY A 42 3.41 9.03 6.41
C GLY A 42 2.13 8.72 5.63
N VAL A 43 2.10 8.84 4.30
CA VAL A 43 0.85 8.71 3.53
C VAL A 43 0.22 7.31 3.63
N GLY A 44 1.03 6.25 3.63
CA GLY A 44 0.50 4.89 3.78
C GLY A 44 -0.19 4.68 5.13
N VAL A 45 0.38 5.21 6.20
CA VAL A 45 -0.22 5.20 7.55
C VAL A 45 -1.51 6.01 7.58
N TYR A 46 -1.51 7.19 6.97
CA TYR A 46 -2.69 8.04 6.85
C TYR A 46 -3.86 7.31 6.18
N VAL A 47 -3.61 6.70 5.02
CA VAL A 47 -4.63 5.97 4.24
C VAL A 47 -5.12 4.75 5.01
N ALA A 48 -4.22 3.90 5.50
CA ALA A 48 -4.59 2.68 6.21
C ALA A 48 -5.37 2.95 7.50
N SER A 49 -5.01 3.98 8.26
CA SER A 49 -5.74 4.37 9.48
C SER A 49 -7.19 4.76 9.16
N ARG A 50 -7.41 5.48 8.07
CA ARG A 50 -8.76 5.85 7.62
C ARG A 50 -9.54 4.64 7.12
N LEU A 51 -8.90 3.77 6.31
CA LEU A 51 -9.52 2.54 5.80
C LEU A 51 -9.89 1.58 6.93
N LYS A 52 -9.06 1.46 7.97
CA LYS A 52 -9.35 0.63 9.14
C LYS A 52 -10.66 1.01 9.81
N ASN A 53 -10.92 2.30 9.94
CA ASN A 53 -12.19 2.79 10.49
C ASN A 53 -13.37 2.58 9.52
N LEU A 54 -13.16 2.82 8.22
CA LEU A 54 -14.21 2.74 7.22
C LEU A 54 -14.59 1.28 6.87
N LEU A 55 -13.65 0.36 6.91
CA LEU A 55 -13.81 -1.04 6.51
C LEU A 55 -13.93 -2.02 7.69
N GLY A 56 -13.94 -1.55 8.93
CA GLY A 56 -13.92 -2.38 10.14
C GLY A 56 -15.10 -3.36 10.29
N GLY A 57 -16.15 -3.25 9.49
CA GLY A 57 -17.27 -4.20 9.43
C GLY A 57 -17.24 -5.16 8.24
N VAL A 58 -16.25 -5.05 7.37
CA VAL A 58 -16.12 -5.86 6.14
C VAL A 58 -15.31 -7.11 6.45
N ARG A 59 -15.97 -8.26 6.56
CA ARG A 59 -15.35 -9.53 7.03
C ARG A 59 -14.22 -10.08 6.14
N TRP A 60 -14.19 -9.69 4.88
CA TRP A 60 -13.22 -10.19 3.90
C TRP A 60 -12.06 -9.20 3.64
N VAL A 61 -11.92 -8.21 4.51
CA VAL A 61 -10.83 -7.23 4.46
C VAL A 61 -10.21 -7.09 5.86
N GLU A 62 -8.89 -7.16 5.92
CA GLU A 62 -8.13 -6.83 7.13
C GLU A 62 -7.19 -5.66 6.85
N VAL A 63 -7.21 -4.64 7.70
CA VAL A 63 -6.36 -3.46 7.55
C VAL A 63 -5.32 -3.40 8.67
N ILE A 64 -4.06 -3.41 8.28
CA ILE A 64 -2.89 -3.40 9.17
C ILE A 64 -2.18 -2.04 9.03
N VAL A 65 -2.14 -1.27 10.10
CA VAL A 65 -1.35 -0.04 10.18
C VAL A 65 0.00 -0.42 10.79
N ALA A 66 1.02 -0.52 9.94
CA ALA A 66 2.32 -1.07 10.34
C ALA A 66 3.40 -0.02 10.59
N GLU A 67 3.17 1.23 10.16
CA GLU A 67 4.20 2.28 10.23
C GLU A 67 5.48 1.82 9.50
N ASP A 68 6.64 1.89 10.14
CA ASP A 68 7.92 1.41 9.62
C ASP A 68 8.25 -0.05 10.00
N ARG A 69 7.25 -0.78 10.53
CA ARG A 69 7.42 -2.13 11.09
C ARG A 69 6.93 -3.22 10.14
N VAL A 70 7.71 -3.51 9.11
CA VAL A 70 7.42 -4.59 8.16
C VAL A 70 7.37 -5.96 8.84
N ASP A 71 8.19 -6.19 9.88
CA ASP A 71 8.18 -7.39 10.71
C ASP A 71 6.85 -7.60 11.43
N TYR A 72 6.26 -6.53 11.94
CA TYR A 72 4.93 -6.56 12.55
C TYR A 72 3.87 -6.90 11.51
N ALA A 73 3.91 -6.24 10.34
CA ALA A 73 2.98 -6.53 9.25
C ALA A 73 3.04 -8.01 8.85
N ALA A 74 4.24 -8.56 8.71
CA ALA A 74 4.44 -9.96 8.35
C ALA A 74 3.84 -10.93 9.38
N LYS A 75 3.99 -10.67 10.69
CA LYS A 75 3.37 -11.47 11.75
C LYS A 75 1.84 -11.42 11.74
N GLU A 76 1.27 -10.25 11.46
CA GLU A 76 -0.19 -10.14 11.31
C GLU A 76 -0.67 -10.88 10.06
N LEU A 77 0.06 -10.82 8.94
CA LEU A 77 -0.26 -11.56 7.72
C LEU A 77 -0.28 -13.08 7.91
N GLU A 78 0.61 -13.63 8.74
CA GLU A 78 0.58 -15.07 9.09
C GLU A 78 -0.75 -15.47 9.73
N LYS A 79 -1.32 -14.60 10.58
CA LYS A 79 -2.61 -14.86 11.25
C LYS A 79 -3.79 -14.70 10.28
N VAL A 80 -3.72 -13.68 9.42
CA VAL A 80 -4.78 -13.34 8.45
C VAL A 80 -4.83 -14.36 7.32
N ASN A 81 -3.68 -14.86 6.87
CA ASN A 81 -3.55 -15.76 5.72
C ASN A 81 -4.32 -15.28 4.48
N PRO A 82 -4.00 -14.10 3.94
CA PRO A 82 -4.81 -13.45 2.90
C PRO A 82 -4.66 -14.11 1.52
N CYS A 83 -5.62 -13.89 0.63
CA CYS A 83 -5.52 -14.23 -0.79
C CYS A 83 -4.79 -13.17 -1.62
N LEU A 84 -4.76 -11.93 -1.13
CA LEU A 84 -4.15 -10.77 -1.77
C LEU A 84 -3.65 -9.82 -0.70
N ILE A 85 -2.47 -9.25 -0.91
CA ILE A 85 -1.89 -8.21 -0.07
C ILE A 85 -1.78 -6.92 -0.89
N ILE A 86 -2.32 -5.82 -0.37
CA ILE A 86 -2.21 -4.48 -0.93
C ILE A 86 -1.42 -3.64 0.07
N VAL A 87 -0.23 -3.21 -0.30
CA VAL A 87 0.60 -2.30 0.49
C VAL A 87 0.39 -0.87 -0.01
N ILE A 88 0.21 0.06 0.91
CA ILE A 88 0.12 1.49 0.60
C ILE A 88 1.34 2.16 1.21
N ASP A 89 2.13 2.81 0.38
CA ASP A 89 3.40 3.41 0.78
C ASP A 89 3.74 4.66 -0.04
N ALA A 90 4.54 5.53 0.56
CA ALA A 90 5.18 6.63 -0.14
C ALA A 90 6.29 6.09 -1.05
N MET A 91 6.33 6.51 -2.29
CA MET A 91 7.34 6.08 -3.25
C MET A 91 8.00 7.27 -3.94
N GLU A 92 9.24 7.06 -4.36
CA GLU A 92 9.97 7.96 -5.24
C GLU A 92 10.20 7.26 -6.59
N PHE A 93 9.50 7.72 -7.60
CA PHE A 93 9.65 7.19 -8.96
C PHE A 93 9.81 8.30 -10.00
N HIS A 94 10.25 9.50 -9.54
CA HIS A 94 10.50 10.68 -10.36
C HIS A 94 9.26 11.17 -11.12
N GLY A 95 8.08 10.93 -10.55
CA GLY A 95 6.79 11.41 -11.07
C GLY A 95 6.40 12.77 -10.48
N THR A 96 5.19 13.22 -10.83
CA THR A 96 4.60 14.40 -10.22
C THR A 96 4.12 14.08 -8.79
N PRO A 97 4.39 14.92 -7.78
CA PRO A 97 3.86 14.70 -6.43
C PRO A 97 2.36 14.40 -6.42
N GLY A 98 1.98 13.33 -5.71
CA GLY A 98 0.62 12.82 -5.69
C GLY A 98 0.27 11.86 -6.84
N GLU A 99 1.18 11.61 -7.77
CA GLU A 99 0.98 10.56 -8.78
C GLU A 99 0.88 9.19 -8.10
N ILE A 100 -0.10 8.39 -8.53
CA ILE A 100 -0.36 7.06 -7.96
C ILE A 100 0.01 6.00 -8.98
N ARG A 101 0.77 5.00 -8.53
CA ARG A 101 1.10 3.80 -9.32
C ARG A 101 0.77 2.53 -8.55
N VAL A 102 0.32 1.52 -9.29
CA VAL A 102 0.16 0.15 -8.76
C VAL A 102 1.21 -0.73 -9.40
N VAL A 103 2.01 -1.37 -8.58
CA VAL A 103 3.11 -2.23 -9.03
C VAL A 103 3.12 -3.53 -8.24
N ARG A 104 3.63 -4.63 -8.82
CA ARG A 104 3.88 -5.86 -8.06
C ARG A 104 5.06 -5.64 -7.12
N LEU A 105 4.99 -6.21 -5.92
CA LEU A 105 6.11 -6.13 -4.99
C LEU A 105 7.41 -6.70 -5.57
N GLU A 106 7.32 -7.76 -6.35
CA GLU A 106 8.46 -8.38 -7.03
C GLU A 106 9.13 -7.49 -8.07
N ASP A 107 8.38 -6.55 -8.66
CA ASP A 107 8.88 -5.60 -9.67
C ASP A 107 9.39 -4.28 -9.06
N VAL A 108 9.27 -4.13 -7.74
CA VAL A 108 9.82 -2.96 -7.04
C VAL A 108 11.33 -3.08 -6.94
N GLU A 109 12.05 -2.16 -7.57
CA GLU A 109 13.51 -2.10 -7.50
C GLU A 109 13.97 -1.47 -6.19
N GLU A 110 14.81 -2.17 -5.46
CA GLU A 110 15.50 -1.66 -4.27
C GLU A 110 16.84 -1.03 -4.69
N PRO A 111 17.32 -0.02 -4.00
CA PRO A 111 16.97 0.53 -2.68
C PRO A 111 16.06 1.77 -2.72
N TYR A 112 15.57 2.19 -3.88
CA TYR A 112 14.97 3.51 -4.08
C TYR A 112 13.54 3.67 -3.57
N ALA A 113 12.83 2.56 -3.37
CA ALA A 113 11.41 2.61 -3.05
C ALA A 113 11.10 2.70 -1.55
N TYR A 114 11.97 2.19 -0.68
CA TYR A 114 11.68 2.07 0.74
C TYR A 114 12.72 2.73 1.63
N THR A 115 12.24 3.47 2.61
CA THR A 115 13.06 3.99 3.73
C THR A 115 13.38 2.92 4.78
N HIS A 116 12.87 1.71 4.60
CA HIS A 116 13.01 0.62 5.56
C HIS A 116 14.36 -0.09 5.42
N ARG A 117 15.01 -0.36 6.56
CA ARG A 117 16.36 -0.94 6.63
C ARG A 117 16.46 -2.36 6.06
N ILE A 118 15.34 -3.11 6.06
CA ILE A 118 15.26 -4.45 5.51
C ILE A 118 14.16 -4.45 4.46
N PRO A 119 14.45 -4.90 3.22
CA PRO A 119 13.47 -4.97 2.16
C PRO A 119 12.25 -5.82 2.53
N MET A 120 11.05 -5.30 2.27
CA MET A 120 9.80 -6.02 2.53
C MET A 120 9.78 -7.39 1.85
N LYS A 121 10.27 -7.47 0.63
CA LYS A 121 10.47 -8.71 -0.13
C LYS A 121 11.22 -9.77 0.66
N THR A 122 12.34 -9.38 1.26
CA THR A 122 13.18 -10.27 2.07
C THR A 122 12.44 -10.75 3.29
N ILE A 123 11.76 -9.87 4.02
CA ILE A 123 11.00 -10.24 5.21
C ILE A 123 9.87 -11.20 4.84
N PHE A 124 9.09 -10.90 3.81
CA PHE A 124 7.98 -11.75 3.37
C PHE A 124 8.46 -13.13 2.93
N THR A 125 9.58 -13.20 2.19
CA THR A 125 10.20 -14.47 1.80
C THR A 125 10.65 -15.28 3.00
N LEU A 126 11.35 -14.67 3.96
CA LEU A 126 11.83 -15.35 5.17
C LEU A 126 10.69 -15.86 6.06
N MET A 127 9.55 -15.18 6.06
CA MET A 127 8.37 -15.56 6.83
C MET A 127 7.38 -16.43 6.04
N GLY A 128 7.73 -16.85 4.82
CA GLY A 128 6.90 -17.75 4.02
C GLY A 128 5.57 -17.13 3.56
N ILE A 129 5.52 -15.81 3.38
CA ILE A 129 4.33 -15.12 2.86
C ILE A 129 4.33 -15.23 1.34
N GLU A 130 3.40 -16.02 0.81
CA GLU A 130 3.31 -16.36 -0.62
C GLU A 130 2.17 -15.64 -1.34
N ALA A 131 1.28 -14.97 -0.62
CA ALA A 131 0.14 -14.27 -1.21
C ALA A 131 0.61 -13.20 -2.22
N PRO A 132 -0.01 -13.08 -3.41
CA PRO A 132 0.27 -12.03 -4.35
C PRO A 132 0.23 -10.66 -3.68
N THR A 133 1.30 -9.88 -3.83
CA THR A 133 1.46 -8.59 -3.16
C THR A 133 1.64 -7.47 -4.18
N TYR A 134 0.81 -6.45 -4.06
CA TYR A 134 0.85 -5.25 -4.88
C TYR A 134 1.03 -4.02 -4.01
N VAL A 135 1.76 -3.04 -4.53
CA VAL A 135 2.02 -1.77 -3.86
C VAL A 135 1.28 -0.65 -4.58
N ILE A 136 0.46 0.08 -3.84
CA ILE A 136 -0.06 1.39 -4.24
C ILE A 136 0.98 2.40 -3.78
N GLY A 137 1.83 2.83 -4.70
CA GLY A 137 2.85 3.84 -4.46
C GLY A 137 2.32 5.23 -4.76
N ILE A 138 2.52 6.16 -3.84
CA ILE A 138 2.18 7.57 -4.01
C ILE A 138 3.46 8.40 -4.07
N GLN A 139 3.67 9.10 -5.19
CA GLN A 139 4.84 9.97 -5.38
C GLN A 139 4.88 11.06 -4.32
N VAL A 140 5.97 11.15 -3.60
CA VAL A 140 6.20 12.17 -2.58
C VAL A 140 6.60 13.52 -3.16
N ALA A 141 6.32 14.60 -2.43
CA ALA A 141 6.88 15.92 -2.64
C ALA A 141 8.05 16.20 -1.67
N SER A 142 7.94 15.75 -0.42
CA SER A 142 8.97 15.91 0.61
C SER A 142 8.96 14.77 1.61
N ARG A 143 10.16 14.35 2.02
CA ARG A 143 10.41 13.43 3.15
C ARG A 143 11.23 14.09 4.26
N ASP A 144 11.19 15.41 4.33
CA ASP A 144 11.85 16.16 5.40
C ASP A 144 11.24 15.80 6.76
N PHE A 145 12.00 16.06 7.81
CA PHE A 145 11.48 15.91 9.16
C PHE A 145 10.32 16.90 9.39
N GLY A 146 9.21 16.40 9.90
CA GLY A 146 8.01 17.18 10.20
C GLY A 146 6.72 16.37 10.04
N GLU A 147 5.66 16.87 10.61
CA GLU A 147 4.33 16.28 10.52
C GLU A 147 3.52 16.82 9.34
N GLY A 148 2.54 16.05 8.90
CA GLY A 148 1.58 16.44 7.88
C GLY A 148 2.04 16.14 6.46
N LEU A 149 1.08 15.82 5.62
CA LEU A 149 1.27 15.54 4.20
C LEU A 149 1.26 16.83 3.38
N SER A 150 2.02 16.87 2.30
CA SER A 150 1.84 17.88 1.27
C SER A 150 0.43 17.78 0.66
N ARG A 151 -0.06 18.89 0.09
CA ARG A 151 -1.43 18.95 -0.43
C ARG A 151 -1.70 17.89 -1.49
N GLU A 152 -0.79 17.74 -2.44
CA GLU A 152 -0.91 16.83 -3.57
C GLU A 152 -0.94 15.36 -3.09
N VAL A 153 -0.09 15.03 -2.14
CA VAL A 153 -0.01 13.67 -1.56
C VAL A 153 -1.23 13.36 -0.71
N LYS A 154 -1.73 14.35 0.05
CA LYS A 154 -2.97 14.19 0.80
C LYS A 154 -4.16 13.94 -0.11
N VAL A 155 -4.30 14.70 -1.19
CA VAL A 155 -5.37 14.51 -2.19
C VAL A 155 -5.29 13.11 -2.79
N ALA A 156 -4.09 12.65 -3.17
CA ALA A 156 -3.88 11.29 -3.67
C ALA A 156 -4.28 10.22 -2.64
N GLY A 157 -3.90 10.41 -1.38
CA GLY A 157 -4.32 9.53 -0.28
C GLY A 157 -5.84 9.46 -0.12
N ASP A 158 -6.52 10.61 -0.18
CA ASP A 158 -7.98 10.69 -0.10
C ASP A 158 -8.65 9.97 -1.29
N GLU A 159 -8.10 10.06 -2.50
CA GLU A 159 -8.56 9.31 -3.67
C GLU A 159 -8.43 7.78 -3.49
N VAL A 160 -7.33 7.33 -2.92
CA VAL A 160 -7.13 5.90 -2.62
C VAL A 160 -8.13 5.42 -1.58
N ILE A 161 -8.37 6.21 -0.53
CA ILE A 161 -9.36 5.90 0.52
C ILE A 161 -10.76 5.76 -0.09
N GLU A 162 -11.19 6.74 -0.88
CA GLU A 162 -12.51 6.75 -1.51
C GLU A 162 -12.69 5.53 -2.42
N PHE A 163 -11.73 5.28 -3.30
CA PHE A 163 -11.78 4.18 -4.24
C PHE A 163 -11.83 2.82 -3.55
N LEU A 164 -10.89 2.54 -2.64
CA LEU A 164 -10.87 1.26 -1.91
C LEU A 164 -12.12 1.06 -1.05
N THR A 165 -12.61 2.12 -0.40
CA THR A 165 -13.84 2.03 0.39
C THR A 165 -15.03 1.65 -0.49
N LYS A 166 -15.15 2.26 -1.67
CA LYS A 166 -16.23 2.00 -2.62
C LYS A 166 -16.23 0.55 -3.10
N ILE A 167 -15.10 0.06 -3.59
CA ILE A 167 -15.02 -1.28 -4.18
C ILE A 167 -15.05 -2.40 -3.14
N LEU A 168 -14.53 -2.16 -1.94
CA LEU A 168 -14.45 -3.18 -0.89
C LEU A 168 -15.71 -3.24 -0.02
N ARG A 169 -16.53 -2.22 0.05
CA ARG A 169 -17.84 -2.25 0.70
C ARG A 169 -18.97 -2.75 -0.20
N GLY A 170 -18.84 -2.57 -1.51
CA GLY A 170 -19.86 -2.93 -2.49
C GLY A 170 -19.83 -4.38 -2.95
N GLY A 171 -18.96 -5.21 -2.37
CA GLY A 171 -18.75 -6.60 -2.75
C GLY A 171 -19.46 -7.62 -1.88
#